data_0743873a35e3129865a22cddf8079125
#
_entry.id   0743873a35e3129865a22cddf8079125
#
_cell.length_a   1.000
_cell.length_b   1.000
_cell.length_c   1.000
_cell.angle_alpha   90.00
_cell.angle_beta   90.00
_cell.angle_gamma   90.00
#
_symmetry.space_group_name_H-M   'P 1'
#
loop_
_entity.id
_entity.type
_entity.pdbx_description
1 polymer ?
#
loop_
_entity_poly.entity_id
_entity_poly.type
_entity_poly.pdbx_seq_one_letter_code
_entity_poly.pdbx_strand_id
1 'polypeptide(L)'
;MHFRSLLTVYLPEITPDPEWEKEISTAIEELKALHPGKIMDNVLHGMRIEGLINIGNAFARELVPVIRDTMERFNCCTEDKRFLEFEDRTAEFLAGYNKNVTCVRLPDGRIVEENSRPLWGRFIVRDGLVYQIKWGPLQHMKRSKRAKKMKVLPDYPRRKMYKSFEDYLDQECYAVLNEETGKYGEWYNPDGVYDWYSIGGRWPDMFLVKDDCMDYSLGETGIFTQREYTAPEGYKWVCCARKRDIQWDVMRKWHNEKSTERFYELEAMFKTGITEVKYHLVTDEGVLCYGELVYRKGETLEEYLAEYGIPNEWKYPISIHDIFHDEMNINKYSCTYNEETGKSEHIDWRRTIDEFIDDSDEDIVFVGIDYHI
;
A
#
# COMPACT_ATOMS: atom_id res chain seq x y z
N MET A 1 1.52 -1.88 4.85
CA MET A 1 0.25 -1.11 5.08
C MET A 1 -0.30 -0.74 3.71
N HIS A 2 -1.66 -0.53 3.55
CA HIS A 2 -2.22 -0.18 2.24
C HIS A 2 -2.73 1.25 2.24
N PHE A 3 -2.52 1.95 1.13
CA PHE A 3 -2.88 3.34 0.96
C PHE A 3 -3.67 3.54 -0.33
N ARG A 4 -4.73 4.37 -0.25
CA ARG A 4 -5.52 4.80 -1.39
C ARG A 4 -4.94 6.09 -1.95
N SER A 5 -4.57 6.10 -3.21
CA SER A 5 -3.90 7.22 -3.85
C SER A 5 -4.48 7.56 -5.20
N LEU A 6 -4.21 8.77 -5.65
CA LEU A 6 -4.56 9.29 -6.95
C LEU A 6 -3.31 9.32 -7.82
N LEU A 7 -3.35 8.63 -8.95
CA LEU A 7 -2.38 8.79 -10.03
C LEU A 7 -3.04 9.60 -11.16
N THR A 8 -2.28 10.48 -11.77
CA THR A 8 -2.70 11.22 -12.94
C THR A 8 -1.88 10.84 -14.16
N VAL A 9 -2.56 10.65 -15.28
CA VAL A 9 -1.95 10.22 -16.53
C VAL A 9 -2.49 11.03 -17.70
N TYR A 10 -1.59 11.52 -18.54
CA TYR A 10 -1.96 12.12 -19.83
C TYR A 10 -2.08 11.04 -20.88
N LEU A 11 -3.25 10.94 -21.50
CA LEU A 11 -3.47 10.07 -22.65
C LEU A 11 -3.99 10.86 -23.84
N PRO A 12 -3.51 10.58 -25.05
CA PRO A 12 -4.12 11.10 -26.25
C PRO A 12 -5.57 10.62 -26.38
N GLU A 13 -6.35 11.27 -27.22
CA GLU A 13 -7.68 10.81 -27.53
C GLU A 13 -7.60 9.42 -28.20
N ILE A 14 -8.31 8.45 -27.61
CA ILE A 14 -8.25 7.06 -28.05
C ILE A 14 -9.43 6.80 -28.99
N THR A 15 -9.12 6.41 -30.20
CA THR A 15 -10.13 5.92 -31.13
C THR A 15 -10.25 4.40 -30.98
N PRO A 16 -11.44 3.85 -30.64
CA PRO A 16 -11.64 2.42 -30.58
C PRO A 16 -11.23 1.74 -31.89
N ASP A 17 -10.55 0.62 -31.81
CA ASP A 17 -10.22 -0.23 -32.95
C ASP A 17 -11.23 -1.39 -33.06
N PRO A 18 -12.19 -1.34 -33.99
CA PRO A 18 -13.25 -2.33 -34.06
C PRO A 18 -12.75 -3.76 -34.44
N GLU A 19 -11.65 -3.89 -35.17
CA GLU A 19 -11.10 -5.21 -35.48
C GLU A 19 -10.50 -5.86 -34.23
N TRP A 20 -9.76 -5.10 -33.49
CA TRP A 20 -9.14 -5.54 -32.26
C TRP A 20 -10.17 -5.88 -31.17
N GLU A 21 -11.22 -5.06 -30.98
CA GLU A 21 -12.33 -5.35 -30.08
C GLU A 21 -13.04 -6.66 -30.46
N LYS A 22 -13.17 -6.94 -31.76
CA LYS A 22 -13.74 -8.18 -32.25
C LYS A 22 -12.85 -9.40 -31.98
N GLU A 23 -11.54 -9.29 -32.20
CA GLU A 23 -10.58 -10.36 -31.93
C GLU A 23 -10.59 -10.74 -30.45
N ILE A 24 -10.66 -9.78 -29.57
CA ILE A 24 -10.67 -10.01 -28.15
C ILE A 24 -12.00 -10.57 -27.66
N SER A 25 -13.11 -10.06 -28.15
CA SER A 25 -14.42 -10.63 -27.85
C SER A 25 -14.46 -12.10 -28.28
N THR A 26 -13.86 -12.44 -29.41
CA THR A 26 -13.73 -13.81 -29.89
C THR A 26 -12.85 -14.64 -28.95
N ALA A 27 -11.69 -14.14 -28.56
CA ALA A 27 -10.79 -14.84 -27.63
C ALA A 27 -11.42 -15.07 -26.24
N ILE A 28 -12.19 -14.10 -25.75
CA ILE A 28 -12.96 -14.25 -24.47
C ILE A 28 -14.03 -15.33 -24.61
N GLU A 29 -14.79 -15.37 -25.70
CA GLU A 29 -15.81 -16.40 -25.93
C GLU A 29 -15.18 -17.80 -26.06
N GLU A 30 -14.04 -17.92 -26.74
CA GLU A 30 -13.29 -19.17 -26.82
C GLU A 30 -12.79 -19.64 -25.44
N LEU A 31 -12.27 -18.73 -24.62
CA LEU A 31 -11.85 -19.02 -23.24
C LEU A 31 -13.03 -19.45 -22.36
N LYS A 32 -14.17 -18.77 -22.46
CA LYS A 32 -15.40 -19.15 -21.75
C LYS A 32 -15.89 -20.54 -22.18
N ALA A 33 -15.79 -20.87 -23.47
CA ALA A 33 -16.16 -22.19 -23.98
C ALA A 33 -15.24 -23.32 -23.47
N LEU A 34 -13.95 -23.03 -23.30
CA LEU A 34 -12.96 -23.97 -22.79
C LEU A 34 -13.07 -24.17 -21.24
N HIS A 35 -13.53 -23.16 -20.53
CA HIS A 35 -13.56 -23.15 -19.05
C HIS A 35 -14.92 -22.67 -18.50
N PRO A 36 -15.98 -23.47 -18.61
CA PRO A 36 -17.30 -23.07 -18.13
C PRO A 36 -17.38 -23.02 -16.60
N GLY A 37 -18.01 -21.98 -16.05
CA GLY A 37 -18.35 -21.85 -14.63
C GLY A 37 -17.25 -21.29 -13.73
N LYS A 38 -17.28 -21.63 -12.44
CA LYS A 38 -16.38 -21.07 -11.40
C LYS A 38 -14.88 -21.22 -11.65
N ILE A 39 -14.49 -22.20 -12.48
CA ILE A 39 -13.08 -22.36 -12.90
C ILE A 39 -12.66 -21.17 -13.78
N MET A 40 -13.59 -20.67 -14.59
CA MET A 40 -13.36 -19.49 -15.40
C MET A 40 -13.09 -18.25 -14.55
N ASP A 41 -13.88 -18.02 -13.51
CA ASP A 41 -13.70 -16.88 -12.60
C ASP A 41 -12.32 -16.93 -11.93
N ASN A 42 -11.88 -18.10 -11.50
CA ASN A 42 -10.55 -18.26 -10.90
C ASN A 42 -9.41 -18.08 -11.91
N VAL A 43 -9.57 -18.54 -13.15
CA VAL A 43 -8.57 -18.36 -14.21
C VAL A 43 -8.50 -16.90 -14.64
N LEU A 44 -9.64 -16.26 -14.88
CA LEU A 44 -9.71 -14.83 -15.18
C LEU A 44 -9.19 -13.98 -14.01
N HIS A 45 -9.42 -14.44 -12.80
CA HIS A 45 -8.90 -13.83 -11.60
C HIS A 45 -7.38 -13.95 -11.48
N GLY A 46 -6.81 -15.10 -11.83
CA GLY A 46 -5.35 -15.32 -11.90
C GLY A 46 -4.68 -14.59 -13.08
N MET A 47 -5.39 -14.45 -14.21
CA MET A 47 -4.94 -13.71 -15.39
C MET A 47 -5.19 -12.20 -15.31
N ARG A 48 -5.82 -11.75 -14.26
CA ARG A 48 -6.18 -10.38 -13.97
C ARG A 48 -5.02 -9.40 -14.07
N ILE A 49 -3.87 -9.83 -13.65
CA ILE A 49 -2.67 -8.98 -13.53
C ILE A 49 -2.18 -8.59 -14.93
N GLU A 50 -2.34 -9.43 -15.92
CA GLU A 50 -1.78 -9.22 -17.26
C GLU A 50 -2.84 -8.91 -18.32
N GLY A 51 -4.08 -8.66 -17.90
CA GLY A 51 -4.99 -7.92 -18.77
C GLY A 51 -5.69 -8.62 -19.90
N LEU A 52 -5.95 -9.95 -19.88
CA LEU A 52 -6.84 -10.51 -20.89
C LEU A 52 -8.28 -9.95 -20.81
N ILE A 53 -8.74 -9.62 -19.60
CA ILE A 53 -10.04 -8.93 -19.40
C ILE A 53 -9.94 -7.48 -19.88
N ASN A 54 -8.82 -6.82 -19.64
CA ASN A 54 -8.56 -5.45 -20.06
C ASN A 54 -8.22 -5.31 -21.55
N ILE A 55 -7.88 -6.39 -22.19
CA ILE A 55 -7.60 -6.44 -23.62
C ILE A 55 -8.84 -6.05 -24.46
N GLY A 56 -10.09 -6.27 -24.01
CA GLY A 56 -11.31 -5.83 -24.66
C GLY A 56 -11.57 -4.32 -24.63
N ASN A 57 -10.77 -3.59 -23.86
CA ASN A 57 -10.94 -2.16 -23.66
C ASN A 57 -9.77 -1.39 -24.26
N ALA A 58 -10.02 -0.65 -25.37
CA ALA A 58 -9.00 0.13 -26.05
C ALA A 58 -8.35 1.18 -25.14
N PHE A 59 -9.13 1.74 -24.21
CA PHE A 59 -8.63 2.69 -23.23
C PHE A 59 -7.65 2.04 -22.25
N ALA A 60 -7.95 0.84 -21.76
CA ALA A 60 -7.06 0.11 -20.86
C ALA A 60 -5.74 -0.27 -21.53
N ARG A 61 -5.80 -0.66 -22.81
CA ARG A 61 -4.61 -1.01 -23.61
C ARG A 61 -3.59 0.12 -23.65
N GLU A 62 -4.05 1.35 -23.83
CA GLU A 62 -3.16 2.51 -23.90
C GLU A 62 -2.78 3.02 -22.50
N LEU A 63 -3.70 2.96 -21.54
CA LEU A 63 -3.51 3.49 -20.19
C LEU A 63 -2.57 2.63 -19.33
N VAL A 64 -2.74 1.31 -19.32
CA VAL A 64 -1.99 0.43 -18.42
C VAL A 64 -0.47 0.51 -18.59
N PRO A 65 0.08 0.54 -19.83
CA PRO A 65 1.52 0.73 -20.01
C PRO A 65 2.02 2.07 -19.45
N VAL A 66 1.25 3.14 -19.63
CA VAL A 66 1.62 4.47 -19.11
C VAL A 66 1.58 4.50 -17.59
N ILE A 67 0.55 3.90 -16.97
CA ILE A 67 0.49 3.73 -15.52
C ILE A 67 1.73 2.99 -15.01
N ARG A 68 2.10 1.88 -15.66
CA ARG A 68 3.26 1.08 -15.25
C ARG A 68 4.55 1.87 -15.31
N ASP A 69 4.79 2.59 -16.39
CA ASP A 69 6.02 3.40 -16.56
C ASP A 69 6.07 4.55 -15.54
N THR A 70 4.95 5.24 -15.31
CA THR A 70 4.86 6.32 -14.33
C THR A 70 5.06 5.78 -12.91
N MET A 71 4.42 4.69 -12.56
CA MET A 71 4.52 4.10 -11.22
C MET A 71 5.91 3.48 -10.98
N GLU A 72 6.59 2.93 -12.00
CA GLU A 72 7.90 2.30 -11.84
C GLU A 72 8.94 3.24 -11.19
N ARG A 73 8.84 4.53 -11.44
CA ARG A 73 9.67 5.56 -10.78
C ARG A 73 9.58 5.52 -9.25
N PHE A 74 8.40 5.17 -8.72
CA PHE A 74 8.14 5.18 -7.28
C PHE A 74 8.23 3.79 -6.63
N ASN A 75 8.66 2.78 -7.38
CA ASN A 75 8.85 1.42 -6.91
C ASN A 75 10.16 1.31 -6.12
N CYS A 76 10.10 1.04 -4.81
CA CYS A 76 11.30 0.89 -3.98
C CYS A 76 12.13 -0.36 -4.34
N CYS A 77 11.53 -1.32 -5.05
CA CYS A 77 12.15 -2.57 -5.48
C CYS A 77 12.45 -2.58 -6.99
N THR A 78 12.47 -1.42 -7.66
CA THR A 78 12.74 -1.35 -9.09
C THR A 78 14.13 -1.87 -9.44
N GLU A 79 14.22 -2.55 -10.58
CA GLU A 79 15.51 -2.93 -11.21
C GLU A 79 15.89 -1.97 -12.34
N ASP A 80 15.03 -0.97 -12.64
CA ASP A 80 15.28 0.00 -13.69
C ASP A 80 16.35 1.01 -13.27
N LYS A 81 17.50 0.93 -13.94
CA LYS A 81 18.65 1.78 -13.65
C LYS A 81 18.41 3.29 -13.83
N ARG A 82 17.34 3.69 -14.53
CA ARG A 82 16.95 5.10 -14.66
C ARG A 82 16.62 5.73 -13.30
N PHE A 83 16.14 4.91 -12.36
CA PHE A 83 15.63 5.35 -11.06
C PHE A 83 16.51 4.94 -9.88
N LEU A 84 17.66 4.28 -10.16
CA LEU A 84 18.54 3.80 -9.11
C LEU A 84 19.73 4.73 -8.89
N GLU A 85 20.00 5.01 -7.62
CA GLU A 85 21.23 5.65 -7.16
C GLU A 85 22.06 4.67 -6.34
N PHE A 86 23.36 4.80 -6.42
CA PHE A 86 24.27 3.98 -5.62
C PHE A 86 24.67 4.70 -4.34
N GLU A 87 24.31 4.16 -3.20
CA GLU A 87 24.75 4.63 -1.90
C GLU A 87 26.08 3.94 -1.50
N ASP A 88 27.14 4.72 -1.39
CA ASP A 88 28.44 4.23 -0.90
C ASP A 88 28.41 4.05 0.62
N ARG A 89 28.39 2.81 1.06
CA ARG A 89 28.44 2.41 2.48
C ARG A 89 29.73 1.73 2.90
N THR A 90 30.78 1.82 2.07
CA THR A 90 32.07 1.15 2.32
C THR A 90 32.64 1.47 3.69
N ALA A 91 32.60 2.76 4.10
CA ALA A 91 33.13 3.19 5.39
C ALA A 91 32.32 2.61 6.57
N GLU A 92 30.99 2.56 6.44
CA GLU A 92 30.09 1.95 7.45
C GLU A 92 30.36 0.47 7.59
N PHE A 93 30.44 -0.26 6.48
CA PHE A 93 30.73 -1.68 6.47
C PHE A 93 32.09 -1.99 7.07
N LEU A 94 33.10 -1.20 6.73
CA LEU A 94 34.46 -1.36 7.29
C LEU A 94 34.48 -1.09 8.80
N ALA A 95 33.76 -0.07 9.27
CA ALA A 95 33.61 0.20 10.70
C ALA A 95 32.88 -0.96 11.40
N GLY A 96 31.81 -1.49 10.80
CA GLY A 96 31.07 -2.64 11.27
C GLY A 96 31.95 -3.90 11.38
N TYR A 97 32.75 -4.19 10.36
CA TYR A 97 33.69 -5.31 10.32
C TYR A 97 34.74 -5.24 11.42
N ASN A 98 35.28 -4.06 11.69
CA ASN A 98 36.33 -3.84 12.68
C ASN A 98 35.81 -3.71 14.13
N LYS A 99 34.48 -3.66 14.30
CA LYS A 99 33.87 -3.52 15.62
C LYS A 99 34.03 -4.80 16.44
N ASN A 100 34.19 -4.63 17.77
CA ASN A 100 33.97 -5.71 18.70
C ASN A 100 32.50 -5.81 19.08
N VAL A 101 32.00 -7.04 19.17
CA VAL A 101 30.58 -7.32 19.41
C VAL A 101 30.43 -8.44 20.46
N THR A 102 29.26 -8.45 21.12
CA THR A 102 28.93 -9.55 22.01
C THR A 102 28.53 -10.77 21.19
N CYS A 103 29.32 -11.85 21.37
CA CYS A 103 29.08 -13.12 20.71
C CYS A 103 28.75 -14.22 21.72
N VAL A 104 28.23 -15.30 21.18
CA VAL A 104 27.99 -16.53 21.93
C VAL A 104 28.70 -17.68 21.21
N ARG A 105 29.56 -18.40 21.91
CA ARG A 105 30.09 -19.68 21.46
C ARG A 105 29.07 -20.76 21.73
N LEU A 106 28.55 -21.36 20.65
CA LEU A 106 27.62 -22.49 20.71
C LEU A 106 28.29 -23.78 21.17
N PRO A 107 27.51 -24.78 21.60
CA PRO A 107 28.06 -26.11 22.01
C PRO A 107 28.83 -26.85 20.91
N ASP A 108 28.55 -26.53 19.64
CA ASP A 108 29.23 -27.08 18.46
C ASP A 108 30.55 -26.34 18.11
N GLY A 109 30.88 -25.29 18.89
CA GLY A 109 32.08 -24.48 18.74
C GLY A 109 31.91 -23.25 17.86
N ARG A 110 30.84 -23.12 17.10
CA ARG A 110 30.56 -21.91 16.29
C ARG A 110 30.41 -20.70 17.19
N ILE A 111 30.89 -19.57 16.68
CA ILE A 111 30.70 -18.27 17.32
C ILE A 111 29.66 -17.50 16.48
N VAL A 112 28.65 -16.98 17.16
CA VAL A 112 27.55 -16.21 16.55
C VAL A 112 27.30 -14.95 17.36
N GLU A 113 26.82 -13.89 16.74
CA GLU A 113 26.41 -12.68 17.45
C GLU A 113 25.17 -12.93 18.30
N GLU A 114 24.98 -12.17 19.38
CA GLU A 114 23.88 -12.37 20.32
C GLU A 114 22.48 -12.23 19.68
N ASN A 115 22.36 -11.41 18.64
CA ASN A 115 21.11 -11.17 17.90
C ASN A 115 20.98 -11.99 16.60
N SER A 116 21.88 -12.96 16.38
CA SER A 116 21.88 -13.77 15.18
C SER A 116 20.75 -14.80 15.15
N ARG A 117 20.32 -15.21 13.94
CA ARG A 117 19.26 -16.21 13.72
C ARG A 117 19.36 -17.48 14.59
N PRO A 118 20.54 -18.09 14.83
CA PRO A 118 20.64 -19.27 15.68
C PRO A 118 20.16 -19.06 17.11
N LEU A 119 20.20 -17.84 17.62
CA LEU A 119 19.75 -17.48 18.97
C LEU A 119 18.35 -16.87 18.99
N TRP A 120 17.95 -16.25 17.91
CA TRP A 120 16.73 -15.44 17.82
C TRP A 120 15.47 -16.21 18.21
N GLY A 121 14.65 -15.59 19.09
CA GLY A 121 13.40 -16.17 19.58
C GLY A 121 13.53 -17.41 20.48
N ARG A 122 14.78 -17.88 20.71
CA ARG A 122 15.04 -19.08 21.54
C ARG A 122 15.93 -18.80 22.74
N PHE A 123 16.90 -17.92 22.55
CA PHE A 123 17.86 -17.54 23.56
C PHE A 123 18.05 -16.04 23.60
N ILE A 124 18.41 -15.51 24.75
CA ILE A 124 18.79 -14.12 24.98
C ILE A 124 20.01 -14.04 25.86
N VAL A 125 20.89 -13.10 25.59
CA VAL A 125 22.03 -12.76 26.42
C VAL A 125 21.63 -11.66 27.39
N ARG A 126 21.83 -11.90 28.67
CA ARG A 126 21.61 -10.91 29.73
C ARG A 126 22.62 -11.11 30.85
N ASP A 127 23.22 -10.03 31.32
CA ASP A 127 24.20 -10.02 32.42
C ASP A 127 25.35 -11.04 32.19
N GLY A 128 25.85 -11.12 30.95
CA GLY A 128 26.93 -12.06 30.56
C GLY A 128 26.53 -13.54 30.57
N LEU A 129 25.23 -13.84 30.60
CA LEU A 129 24.71 -15.20 30.63
C LEU A 129 23.69 -15.41 29.52
N VAL A 130 23.63 -16.65 28.99
CA VAL A 130 22.61 -17.05 28.00
C VAL A 130 21.42 -17.67 28.70
N TYR A 131 20.22 -17.16 28.41
CA TYR A 131 18.94 -17.67 28.90
C TYR A 131 18.14 -18.24 27.76
N GLN A 132 17.42 -19.33 28.00
CA GLN A 132 16.42 -19.84 27.07
C GLN A 132 15.11 -19.14 27.31
N ILE A 133 14.51 -18.58 26.25
CA ILE A 133 13.18 -17.99 26.27
C ILE A 133 12.15 -19.12 26.30
N LYS A 134 11.22 -19.05 27.24
CA LYS A 134 10.05 -19.92 27.27
C LYS A 134 8.80 -19.09 26.87
N TRP A 135 8.15 -19.54 25.80
CA TRP A 135 6.90 -18.95 25.35
C TRP A 135 5.73 -19.49 26.19
N GLY A 136 4.83 -18.61 26.62
CA GLY A 136 3.65 -18.94 27.40
C GLY A 136 2.92 -17.67 27.79
N PRO A 137 1.79 -17.76 28.54
CA PRO A 137 1.00 -16.60 28.98
C PRO A 137 1.81 -15.53 29.70
N LEU A 138 2.90 -15.96 30.35
CA LEU A 138 3.91 -15.08 30.90
C LEU A 138 5.25 -15.49 30.31
N GLN A 139 5.82 -14.66 29.46
CA GLN A 139 7.18 -14.88 28.95
C GLN A 139 8.14 -14.89 30.13
N HIS A 140 8.83 -16.00 30.34
CA HIS A 140 9.87 -16.09 31.33
C HIS A 140 11.14 -16.71 30.75
N MET A 141 12.28 -16.24 31.23
CA MET A 141 13.59 -16.73 30.85
C MET A 141 14.11 -17.71 31.92
N LYS A 142 14.59 -18.85 31.48
CA LYS A 142 15.21 -19.86 32.36
C LYS A 142 16.55 -20.29 31.83
N ARG A 143 17.55 -20.36 32.71
CA ARG A 143 18.84 -20.92 32.34
C ARG A 143 18.78 -22.46 32.29
N SER A 144 18.51 -22.99 31.09
CA SER A 144 18.47 -24.44 30.82
C SER A 144 19.89 -25.06 30.75
N LYS A 145 19.96 -26.39 30.75
CA LYS A 145 21.24 -27.12 30.54
C LYS A 145 21.91 -26.71 29.21
N ARG A 146 21.09 -26.45 28.15
CA ARG A 146 21.60 -26.01 26.84
C ARG A 146 22.19 -24.60 26.91
N ALA A 147 21.49 -23.67 27.53
CA ALA A 147 21.98 -22.31 27.74
C ALA A 147 23.29 -22.27 28.58
N LYS A 148 23.42 -23.17 29.59
CA LYS A 148 24.64 -23.29 30.41
C LYS A 148 25.87 -23.74 29.62
N LYS A 149 25.67 -24.44 28.50
CA LYS A 149 26.76 -24.90 27.61
C LYS A 149 27.24 -23.84 26.63
N MET A 150 26.58 -22.70 26.57
CA MET A 150 26.96 -21.57 25.72
C MET A 150 27.82 -20.60 26.52
N LYS A 151 28.91 -20.13 25.87
CA LYS A 151 29.82 -19.16 26.50
C LYS A 151 29.64 -17.79 25.85
N VAL A 152 29.32 -16.79 26.64
CA VAL A 152 29.27 -15.38 26.19
C VAL A 152 30.71 -14.86 26.05
N LEU A 153 30.93 -14.15 24.96
CA LEU A 153 32.15 -13.45 24.58
C LEU A 153 31.76 -11.96 24.38
N PRO A 154 31.88 -11.14 25.43
CA PRO A 154 31.27 -9.81 25.44
C PRO A 154 31.98 -8.79 24.54
N ASP A 155 33.19 -9.07 24.13
CA ASP A 155 34.03 -8.15 23.35
C ASP A 155 34.86 -8.96 22.33
N TYR A 156 34.14 -9.59 21.42
CA TYR A 156 34.77 -10.44 20.40
C TYR A 156 34.94 -9.68 19.10
N PRO A 157 36.16 -9.65 18.50
CA PRO A 157 36.37 -8.96 17.23
C PRO A 157 35.53 -9.58 16.10
N ARG A 158 34.57 -8.85 15.54
CA ARG A 158 33.68 -9.35 14.47
C ARG A 158 34.45 -9.91 13.29
N ARG A 159 35.57 -9.27 12.90
CA ARG A 159 36.46 -9.71 11.81
C ARG A 159 36.99 -11.15 11.96
N LYS A 160 37.03 -11.70 13.17
CA LYS A 160 37.43 -13.09 13.39
C LYS A 160 36.33 -14.12 13.10
N MET A 161 35.13 -13.68 12.80
CA MET A 161 34.03 -14.56 12.46
C MET A 161 33.99 -14.89 10.96
N TYR A 162 34.66 -14.08 10.15
CA TYR A 162 34.65 -14.16 8.68
C TYR A 162 36.06 -14.40 8.15
N LYS A 163 36.15 -14.95 6.93
CA LYS A 163 37.44 -15.27 6.27
C LYS A 163 38.14 -13.99 5.79
N SER A 164 37.35 -13.01 5.31
CA SER A 164 37.85 -11.72 4.81
C SER A 164 36.79 -10.66 4.99
N PHE A 165 37.07 -9.42 4.60
CA PHE A 165 36.08 -8.34 4.55
C PHE A 165 35.00 -8.62 3.51
N GLU A 166 35.36 -9.13 2.35
CA GLU A 166 34.44 -9.52 1.28
C GLU A 166 33.48 -10.63 1.75
N ASP A 167 33.98 -11.62 2.52
CA ASP A 167 33.16 -12.69 3.11
C ASP A 167 32.12 -12.11 4.12
N TYR A 168 32.52 -11.09 4.87
CA TYR A 168 31.58 -10.35 5.74
C TYR A 168 30.53 -9.58 4.94
N LEU A 169 30.94 -8.89 3.87
CA LEU A 169 30.02 -8.15 3.01
C LEU A 169 28.96 -9.04 2.38
N ASP A 170 29.38 -10.21 1.89
CA ASP A 170 28.48 -11.19 1.26
C ASP A 170 27.51 -11.81 2.29
N GLN A 171 27.99 -12.21 3.46
CA GLN A 171 27.18 -12.96 4.44
C GLN A 171 26.27 -12.10 5.30
N GLU A 172 26.65 -10.85 5.62
CA GLU A 172 25.94 -10.02 6.60
C GLU A 172 25.38 -8.75 6.01
N CYS A 173 26.08 -8.15 5.03
CA CYS A 173 25.69 -6.84 4.51
C CYS A 173 24.91 -6.92 3.21
N TYR A 174 25.02 -8.04 2.48
CA TYR A 174 24.45 -8.18 1.12
C TYR A 174 24.88 -7.05 0.19
N ALA A 175 26.10 -6.55 0.41
CA ALA A 175 26.63 -5.38 -0.27
C ALA A 175 26.98 -5.68 -1.72
N VAL A 176 26.70 -4.72 -2.60
CA VAL A 176 27.08 -4.78 -4.02
C VAL A 176 28.35 -3.99 -4.25
N LEU A 177 29.27 -4.54 -5.05
CA LEU A 177 30.44 -3.81 -5.51
C LEU A 177 30.05 -2.95 -6.72
N ASN A 178 30.25 -1.66 -6.62
CA ASN A 178 30.21 -0.78 -7.79
C ASN A 178 31.59 -0.87 -8.50
N GLU A 179 31.60 -1.53 -9.64
CA GLU A 179 32.86 -1.80 -10.39
C GLU A 179 33.56 -0.54 -10.90
N GLU A 180 32.80 0.54 -11.15
CA GLU A 180 33.35 1.80 -11.65
C GLU A 180 34.12 2.55 -10.56
N THR A 181 33.59 2.52 -9.33
CA THR A 181 34.18 3.27 -8.20
C THR A 181 35.04 2.39 -7.28
N GLY A 182 34.91 1.07 -7.37
CA GLY A 182 35.52 0.11 -6.46
C GLY A 182 34.98 0.14 -5.04
N LYS A 183 33.76 0.69 -4.85
CA LYS A 183 33.11 0.88 -3.56
C LYS A 183 32.01 -0.12 -3.31
N TYR A 184 31.74 -0.40 -2.05
CA TYR A 184 30.67 -1.29 -1.61
C TYR A 184 29.48 -0.49 -1.08
N GLY A 185 28.28 -0.90 -1.47
CA GLY A 185 27.05 -0.21 -1.08
C GLY A 185 25.81 -0.96 -1.53
N GLU A 186 24.77 -0.22 -1.75
CA GLU A 186 23.52 -0.73 -2.30
C GLU A 186 22.96 0.20 -3.37
N TRP A 187 22.26 -0.37 -4.34
CA TRP A 187 21.45 0.39 -5.28
C TRP A 187 20.07 0.55 -4.68
N TYR A 188 19.58 1.76 -4.61
CA TYR A 188 18.26 2.07 -4.10
C TYR A 188 17.58 3.12 -4.97
N ASN A 189 16.26 3.15 -4.90
CA ASN A 189 15.46 4.19 -5.54
C ASN A 189 15.19 5.31 -4.54
N PRO A 190 15.75 6.53 -4.71
CA PRO A 190 15.51 7.65 -3.80
C PRO A 190 14.06 8.14 -3.81
N ASP A 191 13.34 7.92 -4.92
CA ASP A 191 11.93 8.26 -5.07
C ASP A 191 11.00 7.08 -4.68
N GLY A 192 11.56 5.97 -4.18
CA GLY A 192 10.82 4.76 -3.86
C GLY A 192 9.81 4.96 -2.72
N VAL A 193 8.52 4.75 -3.02
CA VAL A 193 7.40 4.94 -2.09
C VAL A 193 6.72 3.63 -1.73
N TYR A 194 6.68 2.65 -2.63
CA TYR A 194 5.92 1.42 -2.48
C TYR A 194 6.73 0.19 -2.92
N ASP A 195 6.36 -0.98 -2.37
CA ASP A 195 6.89 -2.28 -2.80
C ASP A 195 5.94 -3.02 -3.78
N TRP A 196 4.66 -2.67 -3.75
CA TRP A 196 3.62 -3.27 -4.58
C TRP A 196 2.42 -2.34 -4.74
N TYR A 197 1.78 -2.36 -5.93
CA TYR A 197 0.54 -1.62 -6.18
C TYR A 197 -0.47 -2.42 -7.03
N SER A 198 -1.72 -1.95 -7.00
CA SER A 198 -2.81 -2.44 -7.84
C SER A 198 -3.67 -1.27 -8.31
N ILE A 199 -4.09 -1.28 -9.58
CA ILE A 199 -5.05 -0.31 -10.10
C ILE A 199 -6.41 -0.63 -9.48
N GLY A 200 -7.03 0.35 -8.84
CA GLY A 200 -8.26 0.19 -8.06
C GLY A 200 -8.05 -0.59 -6.76
N GLY A 201 -7.62 -1.84 -6.84
CA GLY A 201 -7.33 -2.71 -5.71
C GLY A 201 -8.48 -2.81 -4.71
N ARG A 202 -8.31 -2.31 -3.49
CA ARG A 202 -9.33 -2.27 -2.44
C ARG A 202 -10.38 -1.18 -2.65
N TRP A 203 -10.14 -0.25 -3.57
CA TRP A 203 -11.00 0.91 -3.87
C TRP A 203 -11.30 1.00 -5.37
N PRO A 204 -12.00 -0.02 -5.92
CA PRO A 204 -12.30 -0.07 -7.35
C PRO A 204 -13.32 0.99 -7.79
N ASP A 205 -14.10 1.45 -6.85
CA ASP A 205 -15.21 2.38 -6.94
C ASP A 205 -14.79 3.78 -6.49
N MET A 206 -13.65 4.27 -7.01
CA MET A 206 -13.10 5.56 -6.63
C MET A 206 -13.83 6.73 -7.29
N PHE A 207 -14.31 6.55 -8.53
CA PHE A 207 -14.95 7.58 -9.31
C PHE A 207 -16.31 7.12 -9.82
N LEU A 208 -17.27 8.05 -9.91
CA LEU A 208 -18.59 7.83 -10.49
C LEU A 208 -18.67 8.52 -11.84
N VAL A 209 -19.04 7.79 -12.87
CA VAL A 209 -19.25 8.30 -14.23
C VAL A 209 -20.63 7.91 -14.73
N LYS A 210 -21.13 8.56 -15.80
CA LYS A 210 -22.38 8.16 -16.45
C LYS A 210 -22.24 6.80 -17.13
N ASP A 211 -23.33 6.02 -17.21
CA ASP A 211 -23.34 4.69 -17.86
C ASP A 211 -22.99 4.76 -19.36
N ASP A 212 -23.37 5.85 -20.03
CA ASP A 212 -23.11 6.10 -21.45
C ASP A 212 -21.72 6.69 -21.73
N CYS A 213 -20.93 6.92 -20.68
CA CYS A 213 -19.57 7.37 -20.80
C CYS A 213 -18.67 6.28 -21.39
N MET A 214 -17.51 6.67 -21.94
CA MET A 214 -16.48 5.74 -22.38
C MET A 214 -16.29 4.61 -21.37
N ASP A 215 -16.00 3.41 -21.84
CA ASP A 215 -15.72 2.29 -20.96
C ASP A 215 -14.35 2.47 -20.31
N TYR A 216 -14.38 2.93 -19.06
CA TYR A 216 -13.19 3.11 -18.21
C TYR A 216 -12.84 1.86 -17.40
N SER A 217 -13.43 0.69 -17.71
CA SER A 217 -13.11 -0.54 -17.01
C SER A 217 -11.67 -0.96 -17.28
N LEU A 218 -10.88 -1.04 -16.23
CA LEU A 218 -9.53 -1.61 -16.24
C LEU A 218 -9.51 -3.07 -15.78
N GLY A 219 -10.64 -3.77 -15.96
CA GLY A 219 -10.84 -5.13 -15.51
C GLY A 219 -11.57 -5.22 -14.17
N GLU A 220 -11.89 -6.44 -13.79
CA GLU A 220 -12.55 -6.68 -12.51
C GLU A 220 -11.67 -6.19 -11.36
N THR A 221 -12.29 -5.38 -10.56
CA THR A 221 -11.70 -4.80 -9.40
C THR A 221 -11.67 -5.79 -8.26
N GLY A 222 -10.56 -5.83 -7.68
CA GLY A 222 -10.30 -6.16 -6.32
C GLY A 222 -10.76 -7.51 -5.79
N ILE A 223 -9.88 -8.50 -5.82
CA ILE A 223 -9.89 -9.69 -4.94
C ILE A 223 -10.23 -9.31 -3.49
N PHE A 224 -10.06 -8.06 -3.12
CA PHE A 224 -10.10 -7.57 -1.75
C PHE A 224 -11.33 -6.74 -1.39
N THR A 225 -12.20 -6.40 -2.36
CA THR A 225 -13.42 -5.65 -2.04
C THR A 225 -14.54 -6.59 -1.63
N GLN A 226 -14.92 -6.50 -0.37
CA GLN A 226 -16.16 -7.11 0.14
C GLN A 226 -17.36 -6.16 0.01
N ARG A 227 -17.21 -4.99 -0.62
CA ARG A 227 -18.25 -3.98 -0.75
C ARG A 227 -18.56 -3.76 -2.21
N GLU A 228 -19.69 -4.27 -2.65
CA GLU A 228 -20.33 -3.84 -3.89
C GLU A 228 -21.09 -2.54 -3.59
N TYR A 229 -20.54 -1.42 -4.04
CA TYR A 229 -21.31 -0.19 -4.02
C TYR A 229 -22.26 -0.19 -5.23
N THR A 230 -23.55 -0.27 -4.97
CA THR A 230 -24.54 -0.07 -6.02
C THR A 230 -24.51 1.38 -6.46
N ALA A 231 -24.16 1.64 -7.71
CA ALA A 231 -24.20 2.96 -8.28
C ALA A 231 -25.65 3.49 -8.37
N PRO A 232 -25.88 4.82 -8.34
CA PRO A 232 -27.16 5.40 -8.69
C PRO A 232 -27.58 5.01 -10.11
N GLU A 233 -28.90 5.04 -10.39
CA GLU A 233 -29.41 4.78 -11.72
C GLU A 233 -28.83 5.75 -12.77
N GLY A 234 -28.35 5.22 -13.89
CA GLY A 234 -27.70 5.98 -14.96
C GLY A 234 -26.21 6.26 -14.74
N TYR A 235 -25.60 5.65 -13.69
CA TYR A 235 -24.20 5.83 -13.35
C TYR A 235 -23.52 4.49 -13.05
N LYS A 236 -22.17 4.47 -13.22
CA LYS A 236 -21.30 3.35 -12.85
C LYS A 236 -20.08 3.81 -12.06
N TRP A 237 -19.64 2.97 -11.14
CA TRP A 237 -18.35 3.15 -10.43
C TRP A 237 -17.21 2.61 -11.26
N VAL A 238 -16.09 3.36 -11.26
CA VAL A 238 -14.87 3.00 -11.99
C VAL A 238 -13.64 3.37 -11.16
N CYS A 239 -12.52 2.69 -11.42
CA CYS A 239 -11.25 3.01 -10.76
C CYS A 239 -10.42 4.06 -11.52
N CYS A 240 -10.78 4.39 -12.74
CA CYS A 240 -10.15 5.48 -13.50
C CYS A 240 -11.19 6.20 -14.37
N ALA A 241 -10.96 7.48 -14.60
CA ALA A 241 -11.79 8.30 -15.50
C ALA A 241 -11.06 9.57 -15.91
N ARG A 242 -11.45 10.17 -17.06
CA ARG A 242 -11.07 11.56 -17.33
C ARG A 242 -11.75 12.49 -16.34
N LYS A 243 -11.03 13.53 -15.88
CA LYS A 243 -11.55 14.49 -14.90
C LYS A 243 -12.92 15.03 -15.31
N ARG A 244 -13.12 15.41 -16.58
CA ARG A 244 -14.39 15.94 -17.12
C ARG A 244 -15.58 14.99 -17.01
N ASP A 245 -15.36 13.69 -16.95
CA ASP A 245 -16.42 12.67 -16.93
C ASP A 245 -16.85 12.30 -15.51
N ILE A 246 -16.07 12.68 -14.49
CA ILE A 246 -16.34 12.36 -13.10
C ILE A 246 -17.49 13.21 -12.56
N GLN A 247 -18.46 12.56 -11.95
CA GLN A 247 -19.69 13.18 -11.47
C GLN A 247 -19.58 13.54 -9.98
N TRP A 248 -18.74 14.53 -9.67
CA TRP A 248 -18.38 14.92 -8.32
C TRP A 248 -19.57 15.23 -7.40
N ASP A 249 -20.56 15.97 -7.89
CA ASP A 249 -21.75 16.33 -7.10
C ASP A 249 -22.63 15.13 -6.81
N VAL A 250 -22.77 14.21 -7.78
CA VAL A 250 -23.53 12.97 -7.60
C VAL A 250 -22.81 12.04 -6.62
N MET A 251 -21.47 11.98 -6.69
CA MET A 251 -20.65 11.25 -5.72
C MET A 251 -20.87 11.78 -4.30
N ARG A 252 -20.80 13.10 -4.10
CA ARG A 252 -21.05 13.75 -2.80
C ARG A 252 -22.41 13.39 -2.24
N LYS A 253 -23.43 13.53 -3.06
CA LYS A 253 -24.82 13.22 -2.67
C LYS A 253 -24.94 11.76 -2.25
N TRP A 254 -24.44 10.86 -3.06
CA TRP A 254 -24.47 9.42 -2.79
C TRP A 254 -23.76 9.06 -1.49
N HIS A 255 -22.54 9.58 -1.26
CA HIS A 255 -21.81 9.33 -0.02
C HIS A 255 -22.56 9.81 1.22
N ASN A 256 -23.14 11.00 1.16
CA ASN A 256 -23.91 11.56 2.28
C ASN A 256 -25.22 10.78 2.52
N GLU A 257 -25.88 10.30 1.46
CA GLU A 257 -27.03 9.42 1.58
C GLU A 257 -26.65 8.09 2.25
N LYS A 258 -25.53 7.47 1.85
CA LYS A 258 -25.03 6.24 2.48
C LYS A 258 -24.60 6.44 3.93
N SER A 259 -23.97 7.54 4.26
CA SER A 259 -23.66 7.90 5.65
C SER A 259 -24.93 8.11 6.47
N THR A 260 -25.95 8.73 5.90
CA THR A 260 -27.28 8.92 6.53
C THR A 260 -27.98 7.57 6.78
N GLU A 261 -28.01 6.67 5.79
CA GLU A 261 -28.54 5.31 5.94
C GLU A 261 -27.80 4.60 7.10
N ARG A 262 -26.48 4.69 7.09
CA ARG A 262 -25.65 4.06 8.12
C ARG A 262 -25.89 4.61 9.52
N PHE A 263 -26.08 5.92 9.66
CA PHE A 263 -26.47 6.53 10.95
C PHE A 263 -27.74 5.90 11.51
N TYR A 264 -28.79 5.80 10.71
CA TYR A 264 -30.06 5.24 11.18
C TYR A 264 -29.97 3.73 11.49
N GLU A 265 -29.15 2.97 10.77
CA GLU A 265 -28.86 1.58 11.12
C GLU A 265 -28.20 1.45 12.50
N LEU A 266 -27.16 2.26 12.76
CA LEU A 266 -26.42 2.26 14.00
C LEU A 266 -27.32 2.74 15.17
N GLU A 267 -28.10 3.78 14.95
CA GLU A 267 -29.08 4.27 15.91
C GLU A 267 -30.13 3.19 16.28
N ALA A 268 -30.61 2.45 15.28
CA ALA A 268 -31.53 1.34 15.50
C ALA A 268 -30.87 0.18 16.30
N MET A 269 -29.63 -0.16 15.97
CA MET A 269 -28.86 -1.15 16.76
C MET A 269 -28.72 -0.69 18.21
N PHE A 270 -28.39 0.55 18.44
CA PHE A 270 -28.27 1.12 19.77
C PHE A 270 -29.59 1.07 20.54
N LYS A 271 -30.71 1.48 19.93
CA LYS A 271 -32.05 1.50 20.56
C LYS A 271 -32.58 0.12 20.89
N THR A 272 -32.28 -0.86 20.05
CA THR A 272 -32.77 -2.25 20.24
C THR A 272 -31.85 -3.10 21.10
N GLY A 273 -30.59 -2.71 21.24
CA GLY A 273 -29.55 -3.53 21.86
C GLY A 273 -29.17 -4.77 21.06
N ILE A 274 -29.65 -4.89 19.82
CA ILE A 274 -29.45 -6.04 18.96
C ILE A 274 -28.58 -5.66 17.79
N THR A 275 -27.55 -6.45 17.51
CA THR A 275 -26.75 -6.36 16.30
C THR A 275 -26.64 -7.73 15.64
N GLU A 276 -27.08 -7.80 14.39
CA GLU A 276 -26.87 -8.97 13.52
C GLU A 276 -25.59 -8.83 12.70
N VAL A 277 -24.97 -7.66 12.75
CA VAL A 277 -23.78 -7.35 11.95
C VAL A 277 -22.51 -7.80 12.70
N LYS A 278 -21.75 -8.65 12.05
CA LYS A 278 -20.48 -9.16 12.58
C LYS A 278 -19.54 -8.00 12.98
N TYR A 279 -18.84 -8.17 14.11
CA TYR A 279 -17.89 -7.19 14.68
C TYR A 279 -18.50 -5.92 15.23
N HIS A 280 -19.84 -5.81 15.34
CA HIS A 280 -20.49 -4.72 16.04
C HIS A 280 -20.86 -5.15 17.48
N LEU A 281 -20.75 -4.22 18.41
CA LEU A 281 -21.08 -4.41 19.82
C LEU A 281 -21.83 -3.18 20.32
N VAL A 282 -23.02 -3.38 20.89
CA VAL A 282 -23.77 -2.30 21.56
C VAL A 282 -23.29 -2.17 23.00
N THR A 283 -23.00 -0.94 23.41
CA THR A 283 -22.55 -0.57 24.75
C THR A 283 -23.44 0.54 25.32
N ASP A 284 -23.26 0.92 26.58
CA ASP A 284 -23.97 2.04 27.19
C ASP A 284 -23.59 3.41 26.57
N GLU A 285 -22.45 3.48 25.90
CA GLU A 285 -21.90 4.69 25.28
C GLU A 285 -22.28 4.83 23.80
N GLY A 286 -22.65 3.72 23.15
CA GLY A 286 -22.96 3.72 21.71
C GLY A 286 -22.74 2.36 21.04
N VAL A 287 -22.42 2.37 19.76
CA VAL A 287 -22.10 1.17 18.97
C VAL A 287 -20.61 1.16 18.62
N LEU A 288 -19.95 0.05 18.95
CA LEU A 288 -18.56 -0.20 18.55
C LEU A 288 -18.52 -1.05 17.29
N CYS A 289 -17.55 -0.79 16.42
CA CYS A 289 -17.18 -1.65 15.30
C CYS A 289 -15.68 -1.93 15.38
N TYR A 290 -15.26 -3.20 15.45
CA TYR A 290 -13.87 -3.60 15.69
C TYR A 290 -13.21 -2.93 16.93
N GLY A 291 -14.04 -2.54 17.93
CA GLY A 291 -13.57 -1.88 19.15
C GLY A 291 -13.52 -0.35 19.08
N GLU A 292 -13.77 0.23 17.92
CA GLU A 292 -13.88 1.69 17.74
C GLU A 292 -15.33 2.15 17.83
N LEU A 293 -15.56 3.29 18.49
CA LEU A 293 -16.90 3.87 18.67
C LEU A 293 -17.33 4.52 17.35
N VAL A 294 -18.27 3.88 16.65
CA VAL A 294 -18.80 4.33 15.34
C VAL A 294 -20.17 5.01 15.41
N TYR A 295 -20.80 5.06 16.57
CA TYR A 295 -22.02 5.81 16.88
C TYR A 295 -22.06 6.10 18.38
N ARG A 296 -22.28 7.36 18.75
CA ARG A 296 -22.33 7.81 20.13
C ARG A 296 -23.79 7.94 20.58
N LYS A 297 -24.06 7.56 21.82
CA LYS A 297 -25.38 7.76 22.44
C LYS A 297 -25.80 9.21 22.40
N GLY A 298 -26.93 9.48 21.74
CA GLY A 298 -27.49 10.82 21.63
C GLY A 298 -26.84 11.70 20.55
N GLU A 299 -25.96 11.13 19.76
CA GLU A 299 -25.39 11.79 18.58
C GLU A 299 -26.49 12.15 17.58
N THR A 300 -26.45 13.35 17.07
CA THR A 300 -27.36 13.80 16.02
C THR A 300 -26.85 13.40 14.64
N LEU A 301 -27.76 13.34 13.65
CA LEU A 301 -27.37 13.10 12.26
C LEU A 301 -26.36 14.14 11.76
N GLU A 302 -26.48 15.39 12.16
CA GLU A 302 -25.58 16.48 11.77
C GLU A 302 -24.16 16.24 12.32
N GLU A 303 -24.04 15.88 13.59
CA GLU A 303 -22.74 15.52 14.20
C GLU A 303 -22.12 14.30 13.53
N TYR A 304 -22.93 13.27 13.26
CA TYR A 304 -22.47 12.07 12.56
C TYR A 304 -21.97 12.37 11.14
N LEU A 305 -22.71 13.16 10.37
CA LEU A 305 -22.32 13.55 9.02
C LEU A 305 -21.09 14.47 8.99
N ALA A 306 -20.85 15.25 10.03
CA ALA A 306 -19.63 16.03 10.16
C ALA A 306 -18.39 15.15 10.32
N GLU A 307 -18.54 13.96 10.94
CA GLU A 307 -17.43 13.01 11.13
C GLU A 307 -17.32 11.98 9.99
N TYR A 308 -18.46 11.44 9.50
CA TYR A 308 -18.50 10.30 8.57
C TYR A 308 -19.09 10.65 7.19
N GLY A 309 -19.60 11.84 6.98
CA GLY A 309 -20.06 12.34 5.70
C GLY A 309 -18.94 13.03 4.90
N ILE A 310 -19.33 13.59 3.77
CA ILE A 310 -18.44 14.46 2.99
C ILE A 310 -18.68 15.91 3.44
N PRO A 311 -17.72 16.56 4.10
CA PRO A 311 -17.87 17.95 4.53
C PRO A 311 -18.16 18.89 3.36
N ASN A 312 -18.98 19.93 3.62
CA ASN A 312 -19.34 20.89 2.57
C ASN A 312 -18.18 21.73 2.06
N GLU A 313 -17.17 21.93 2.90
CA GLU A 313 -15.93 22.63 2.57
C GLU A 313 -15.00 21.84 1.63
N TRP A 314 -15.20 20.54 1.50
CA TRP A 314 -14.44 19.75 0.53
C TRP A 314 -14.99 19.98 -0.86
N LYS A 315 -14.18 20.45 -1.79
CA LYS A 315 -14.62 20.64 -3.17
C LYS A 315 -14.85 19.31 -3.89
N TYR A 316 -13.96 18.33 -3.69
CA TYR A 316 -14.03 17.01 -4.28
C TYR A 316 -14.26 15.93 -3.22
N PRO A 317 -15.24 15.03 -3.41
CA PRO A 317 -15.65 14.06 -2.39
C PRO A 317 -14.75 12.82 -2.37
N ILE A 318 -13.44 13.00 -2.39
CA ILE A 318 -12.46 11.90 -2.29
C ILE A 318 -11.53 12.12 -1.12
N SER A 319 -11.11 11.00 -0.54
CA SER A 319 -10.07 10.96 0.50
C SER A 319 -8.96 10.06 0.03
N ILE A 320 -7.77 10.60 -0.14
CA ILE A 320 -6.56 9.93 -0.62
C ILE A 320 -5.38 10.23 0.29
N HIS A 321 -4.38 9.36 0.24
CA HIS A 321 -3.16 9.50 1.02
C HIS A 321 -2.06 10.22 0.23
N ASP A 322 -1.96 9.94 -1.08
CA ASP A 322 -0.94 10.46 -1.97
C ASP A 322 -1.52 10.86 -3.31
N ILE A 323 -0.80 11.74 -3.99
CA ILE A 323 -0.96 12.08 -5.40
C ILE A 323 0.35 11.75 -6.12
N PHE A 324 0.27 10.89 -7.13
CA PHE A 324 1.34 10.62 -8.08
C PHE A 324 1.06 11.40 -9.35
N HIS A 325 1.95 12.31 -9.70
CA HIS A 325 1.81 13.15 -10.87
C HIS A 325 3.18 13.39 -11.52
N ASP A 326 3.33 12.99 -12.77
CA ASP A 326 4.60 13.06 -13.51
C ASP A 326 5.76 12.45 -12.69
N GLU A 327 6.70 13.28 -12.27
CA GLU A 327 7.87 12.90 -11.49
C GLU A 327 7.70 13.14 -9.98
N MET A 328 6.50 13.50 -9.52
CA MET A 328 6.25 13.91 -8.14
C MET A 328 5.34 12.93 -7.40
N ASN A 329 5.69 12.66 -6.14
CA ASN A 329 4.79 12.12 -5.15
C ASN A 329 4.52 13.20 -4.08
N ILE A 330 3.27 13.62 -3.96
CA ILE A 330 2.81 14.56 -2.92
C ILE A 330 1.93 13.78 -1.96
N ASN A 331 2.18 13.89 -0.68
CA ASN A 331 1.40 13.19 0.35
C ASN A 331 1.08 14.07 1.55
N LYS A 332 0.19 13.60 2.41
CA LYS A 332 -0.28 14.35 3.58
C LYS A 332 0.81 14.71 4.60
N TYR A 333 1.99 14.12 4.51
CA TYR A 333 3.15 14.44 5.34
C TYR A 333 4.15 15.36 4.66
N SER A 334 3.89 15.74 3.41
CA SER A 334 4.73 16.70 2.68
C SER A 334 4.76 18.05 3.42
N CYS A 335 5.89 18.73 3.31
CA CYS A 335 6.09 20.03 3.92
C CYS A 335 6.52 21.03 2.86
N THR A 336 6.07 22.27 2.98
CA THR A 336 6.62 23.40 2.24
C THR A 336 7.61 24.14 3.12
N TYR A 337 8.70 24.61 2.53
CA TYR A 337 9.65 25.46 3.23
C TYR A 337 9.23 26.92 3.05
N ASN A 338 8.97 27.59 4.17
CA ASN A 338 8.64 29.00 4.19
C ASN A 338 9.94 29.81 4.32
N GLU A 339 10.35 30.46 3.24
CA GLU A 339 11.61 31.26 3.19
C GLU A 339 11.60 32.45 4.14
N GLU A 340 10.42 33.05 4.40
CA GLU A 340 10.31 34.22 5.28
C GLU A 340 10.51 33.84 6.75
N THR A 341 9.97 32.67 7.16
CA THR A 341 10.07 32.20 8.55
C THR A 341 11.26 31.27 8.78
N GLY A 342 11.88 30.76 7.72
CA GLY A 342 12.94 29.75 7.77
C GLY A 342 12.49 28.41 8.35
N LYS A 343 11.19 28.08 8.28
CA LYS A 343 10.61 26.86 8.86
C LYS A 343 9.93 26.01 7.79
N SER A 344 9.98 24.71 8.00
CA SER A 344 9.12 23.77 7.26
C SER A 344 7.75 23.70 7.93
N GLU A 345 6.71 23.84 7.13
CA GLU A 345 5.31 23.77 7.56
C GLU A 345 4.62 22.62 6.81
N HIS A 346 3.80 21.84 7.52
CA HIS A 346 3.00 20.82 6.87
C HIS A 346 2.00 21.46 5.92
N ILE A 347 1.81 20.85 4.77
CA ILE A 347 0.78 21.28 3.81
C ILE A 347 -0.61 21.07 4.40
N ASP A 348 -1.54 21.95 4.03
CA ASP A 348 -2.97 21.67 4.20
C ASP A 348 -3.37 20.63 3.15
N TRP A 349 -3.37 19.35 3.54
CA TRP A 349 -3.59 18.24 2.63
C TRP A 349 -4.93 18.32 1.89
N ARG A 350 -5.99 18.74 2.59
CA ARG A 350 -7.31 18.86 1.95
C ARG A 350 -7.31 19.93 0.87
N ARG A 351 -6.77 21.08 1.19
CA ARG A 351 -6.62 22.19 0.25
C ARG A 351 -5.73 21.79 -0.93
N THR A 352 -4.64 21.07 -0.66
CA THR A 352 -3.74 20.58 -1.71
C THR A 352 -4.45 19.67 -2.71
N ILE A 353 -5.32 18.75 -2.23
CA ILE A 353 -6.14 17.90 -3.11
C ILE A 353 -7.06 18.75 -3.97
N ASP A 354 -7.78 19.69 -3.37
CA ASP A 354 -8.75 20.52 -4.09
C ASP A 354 -8.08 21.41 -5.15
N GLU A 355 -6.98 22.08 -4.79
CA GLU A 355 -6.19 22.89 -5.72
C GLU A 355 -5.58 22.04 -6.85
N PHE A 356 -5.01 20.86 -6.52
CA PHE A 356 -4.45 19.95 -7.51
C PHE A 356 -5.48 19.51 -8.55
N ILE A 357 -6.67 19.12 -8.08
CA ILE A 357 -7.75 18.71 -9.00
C ILE A 357 -8.25 19.92 -9.82
N ASP A 358 -8.35 21.11 -9.23
CA ASP A 358 -8.75 22.32 -9.93
C ASP A 358 -7.80 22.67 -11.08
N ASP A 359 -6.52 22.64 -10.79
CA ASP A 359 -5.46 23.01 -11.74
C ASP A 359 -5.21 21.94 -12.81
N SER A 360 -5.68 20.71 -12.58
CA SER A 360 -5.54 19.62 -13.54
C SER A 360 -6.41 19.86 -14.78
N ASP A 361 -5.86 19.47 -15.96
CA ASP A 361 -6.58 19.52 -17.24
C ASP A 361 -7.84 18.64 -17.20
N GLU A 362 -8.91 19.06 -17.88
CA GLU A 362 -10.17 18.30 -17.97
C GLU A 362 -10.02 16.94 -18.66
N ASP A 363 -9.01 16.81 -19.54
CA ASP A 363 -8.72 15.59 -20.28
C ASP A 363 -7.74 14.64 -19.57
N ILE A 364 -7.15 15.08 -18.46
CA ILE A 364 -6.29 14.20 -17.66
C ILE A 364 -7.07 13.00 -17.13
N VAL A 365 -6.44 11.85 -17.12
CA VAL A 365 -7.02 10.63 -16.55
C VAL A 365 -6.61 10.53 -15.09
N PHE A 366 -7.58 10.46 -14.21
CA PHE A 366 -7.41 10.11 -12.80
C PHE A 366 -7.52 8.61 -12.62
N VAL A 367 -6.56 8.02 -11.92
CA VAL A 367 -6.49 6.57 -11.64
C VAL A 367 -6.40 6.35 -10.14
N GLY A 368 -7.30 5.55 -9.61
CA GLY A 368 -7.25 5.08 -8.23
C GLY A 368 -6.17 3.99 -8.07
N ILE A 369 -5.26 4.19 -7.16
CA ILE A 369 -4.16 3.25 -6.86
C ILE A 369 -4.29 2.76 -5.42
N ASP A 370 -4.17 1.44 -5.25
CA ASP A 370 -3.96 0.77 -3.97
C ASP A 370 -2.51 0.33 -3.92
N TYR A 371 -1.69 0.94 -3.07
CA TYR A 371 -0.30 0.53 -2.91
C TYR A 371 0.02 0.10 -1.48
N HIS A 372 1.09 -0.66 -1.33
CA HIS A 372 1.60 -1.20 -0.08
C HIS A 372 3.01 -0.69 0.23
N ILE A 373 3.27 -0.49 1.53
CA ILE A 373 4.60 -0.21 2.09
C ILE A 373 4.90 -1.24 3.17
#